data_000690803be7ed329e05df987c133d4c
#
_entry.id   000690803be7ed329e05df987c133d4c
#
_cell.length_a   1.000
_cell.length_b   1.000
_cell.length_c   1.000
_cell.angle_alpha   90.00
_cell.angle_beta   90.00
_cell.angle_gamma   90.00
#
_symmetry.space_group_name_H-M   'P 1'
#
loop_
_entity.id
_entity.type
_entity.pdbx_description
1 polymer ?
#
loop_
_entity_poly.entity_id
_entity_poly.type
_entity_poly.pdbx_seq_one_letter_code
_entity_poly.pdbx_strand_id
1 'polypeptide(L)'
;NFLDRNASASIEAKRVQSFKSFVVTIDLHMHSNASDGILPPAEVVRLCAGNGVKLMSLTDHDTMKGIEEARAEAERLGIAFVPGIEISTRWGQKSIHVAAYNLNPNTEAFKAFFKGVDKKRIERGERMGKLLAACGCKGAFEGAMALAVHPGSLSRTHFAQWLLDAGYVDNYTQAFD
;
A
#
# COMPACT_ATOMS: atom_id res chain seq x y z
N ASN A 1 35.50 56.63 12.47
CA ASN A 1 34.92 55.49 13.16
C ASN A 1 34.85 54.31 12.23
N PHE A 2 35.95 53.53 12.22
CA PHE A 2 36.17 52.40 11.30
C PHE A 2 35.89 51.04 11.96
N LEU A 3 35.24 51.05 13.14
CA LEU A 3 35.08 49.83 13.97
C LEU A 3 33.63 49.24 14.01
N ASP A 4 32.64 49.91 13.41
CA ASP A 4 31.25 49.45 13.49
C ASP A 4 30.72 48.64 12.26
N ARG A 5 31.54 48.50 11.20
CA ARG A 5 31.12 47.76 10.00
C ARG A 5 31.38 46.24 10.05
N ASN A 6 32.25 45.78 10.96
CA ASN A 6 32.60 44.37 11.05
C ASN A 6 31.71 43.55 12.03
N ALA A 7 30.98 44.23 12.91
CA ALA A 7 30.09 43.55 13.85
C ALA A 7 28.75 43.15 13.22
N SER A 8 28.24 43.97 12.27
CA SER A 8 26.95 43.65 11.59
C SER A 8 27.09 42.54 10.57
N ALA A 9 28.22 42.46 9.86
CA ALA A 9 28.48 41.37 8.89
C ALA A 9 28.67 39.99 9.55
N SER A 10 29.19 39.97 10.81
CA SER A 10 29.36 38.69 11.55
C SER A 10 28.05 38.15 12.14
N ILE A 11 27.06 39.02 12.37
CA ILE A 11 25.72 38.59 12.87
C ILE A 11 24.85 38.08 11.73
N GLU A 12 24.96 38.68 10.54
CA GLU A 12 24.24 38.20 9.35
C GLU A 12 24.79 36.86 8.83
N ALA A 13 26.11 36.67 8.84
CA ALA A 13 26.75 35.41 8.47
C ALA A 13 26.41 34.25 9.43
N LYS A 14 26.19 34.53 10.73
CA LYS A 14 25.74 33.51 11.70
C LYS A 14 24.29 33.17 11.59
N ARG A 15 23.46 34.02 11.00
CA ARG A 15 22.00 33.75 10.83
C ARG A 15 21.70 32.89 9.61
N VAL A 16 22.63 32.74 8.67
CA VAL A 16 22.46 31.93 7.45
C VAL A 16 22.92 30.48 7.65
N GLN A 17 23.64 30.13 8.72
CA GLN A 17 24.17 28.78 8.96
C GLN A 17 23.23 27.83 9.69
N SER A 18 21.95 28.17 9.96
CA SER A 18 21.05 27.34 10.75
C SER A 18 19.79 26.84 10.02
N PHE A 19 19.69 27.00 8.72
CA PHE A 19 18.73 26.23 7.95
C PHE A 19 19.36 24.89 7.52
N LYS A 20 19.51 23.95 8.45
CA LYS A 20 19.49 22.55 8.06
C LYS A 20 18.15 22.34 7.38
N SER A 21 18.16 22.22 6.07
CA SER A 21 17.01 21.76 5.29
C SER A 21 16.64 20.39 5.83
N PHE A 22 15.65 20.33 6.72
CA PHE A 22 15.06 19.07 7.12
C PHE A 22 14.22 18.59 5.94
N VAL A 23 14.81 17.78 5.08
CA VAL A 23 14.04 17.03 4.09
C VAL A 23 13.21 16.01 4.87
N VAL A 24 11.94 16.28 5.04
CA VAL A 24 10.99 15.30 5.59
C VAL A 24 10.57 14.39 4.45
N THR A 25 10.97 13.13 4.51
CA THR A 25 10.51 12.13 3.55
C THR A 25 9.11 11.67 3.93
N ILE A 26 8.16 11.84 3.02
CA ILE A 26 6.75 11.47 3.18
C ILE A 26 6.42 10.43 2.12
N ASP A 27 5.78 9.34 2.53
CA ASP A 27 5.23 8.33 1.62
C ASP A 27 3.80 7.98 2.04
N LEU A 28 2.82 8.33 1.23
CA LEU A 28 1.41 8.19 1.52
C LEU A 28 0.71 7.13 0.65
N HIS A 29 1.45 6.30 -0.11
CA HIS A 29 0.83 5.32 -0.98
C HIS A 29 1.63 4.01 -0.98
N MET A 30 1.22 3.07 -0.14
CA MET A 30 1.90 1.79 0.02
C MET A 30 0.89 0.67 0.21
N HIS A 31 1.27 -0.53 -0.22
CA HIS A 31 0.45 -1.74 -0.13
C HIS A 31 1.15 -2.82 0.66
N SER A 32 0.37 -3.55 1.45
CA SER A 32 0.78 -4.74 2.18
C SER A 32 0.09 -5.99 1.65
N ASN A 33 0.41 -7.14 2.22
CA ASN A 33 -0.27 -8.40 1.92
C ASN A 33 -1.72 -8.46 2.44
N ALA A 34 -2.20 -7.42 3.13
CA ALA A 34 -3.63 -7.26 3.40
C ALA A 34 -4.42 -6.99 2.11
N SER A 35 -3.76 -6.55 1.02
CA SER A 35 -4.34 -6.45 -0.33
C SER A 35 -3.51 -7.22 -1.36
N ASP A 36 -2.60 -6.57 -2.07
CA ASP A 36 -1.84 -7.14 -3.18
C ASP A 36 -0.33 -6.92 -3.10
N GLY A 37 0.15 -6.34 -2.00
CA GLY A 37 1.57 -6.31 -1.65
C GLY A 37 2.06 -7.68 -1.14
N ILE A 38 3.37 -7.84 -1.04
CA ILE A 38 4.02 -9.08 -0.60
C ILE A 38 4.40 -9.06 0.89
N LEU A 39 4.62 -7.88 1.47
CA LEU A 39 5.08 -7.74 2.85
C LEU A 39 3.92 -7.58 3.82
N PRO A 40 4.00 -8.14 5.03
CA PRO A 40 3.08 -7.81 6.12
C PRO A 40 3.08 -6.31 6.43
N PRO A 41 1.98 -5.75 6.96
CA PRO A 41 1.89 -4.31 7.28
C PRO A 41 3.05 -3.79 8.14
N ALA A 42 3.44 -4.49 9.18
CA ALA A 42 4.57 -4.11 10.03
C ALA A 42 5.91 -4.07 9.27
N GLU A 43 6.14 -5.00 8.32
CA GLU A 43 7.36 -5.02 7.51
C GLU A 43 7.41 -3.83 6.53
N VAL A 44 6.27 -3.44 5.95
CA VAL A 44 6.17 -2.22 5.13
C VAL A 44 6.60 -1.00 5.95
N VAL A 45 6.15 -0.88 7.20
CA VAL A 45 6.54 0.20 8.11
C VAL A 45 8.05 0.16 8.42
N ARG A 46 8.62 -1.02 8.68
CA ARG A 46 10.08 -1.17 8.92
C ARG A 46 10.90 -0.75 7.71
N LEU A 47 10.43 -1.11 6.50
CA LEU A 47 11.08 -0.71 5.26
C LEU A 47 11.07 0.82 5.10
N CYS A 48 9.93 1.47 5.39
CA CYS A 48 9.81 2.92 5.39
C CYS A 48 10.74 3.59 6.39
N ALA A 49 10.81 3.06 7.62
CA ALA A 49 11.74 3.53 8.65
C ALA A 49 13.20 3.46 8.18
N GLY A 50 13.60 2.32 7.60
CA GLY A 50 14.95 2.10 7.07
C GLY A 50 15.31 3.05 5.93
N ASN A 51 14.32 3.52 5.17
CA ASN A 51 14.49 4.52 4.10
C ASN A 51 14.30 5.98 4.57
N GLY A 52 14.19 6.21 5.87
CA GLY A 52 14.14 7.55 6.45
C GLY A 52 12.78 8.25 6.32
N VAL A 53 11.71 7.52 5.99
CA VAL A 53 10.34 8.06 5.96
C VAL A 53 9.93 8.52 7.36
N LYS A 54 9.33 9.71 7.47
CA LYS A 54 8.90 10.34 8.72
C LYS A 54 7.39 10.44 8.86
N LEU A 55 6.68 10.42 7.73
CA LEU A 55 5.23 10.39 7.66
C LEU A 55 4.82 9.39 6.60
N MET A 56 3.96 8.44 6.95
CA MET A 56 3.51 7.41 6.02
C MET A 56 2.01 7.14 6.11
N SER A 57 1.48 6.51 5.07
CA SER A 57 0.16 5.91 5.06
C SER A 57 0.22 4.54 4.41
N LEU A 58 -0.47 3.56 5.00
CA LEU A 58 -0.79 2.30 4.33
C LEU A 58 -2.13 2.47 3.62
N THR A 59 -2.17 2.18 2.31
CA THR A 59 -3.33 2.41 1.43
C THR A 59 -3.72 1.15 0.68
N ASP A 60 -3.85 0.05 1.37
CA ASP A 60 -4.25 -1.24 0.79
C ASP A 60 -5.54 -1.14 -0.03
N HIS A 61 -5.60 -1.87 -1.15
CA HIS A 61 -6.75 -1.88 -2.03
C HIS A 61 -8.01 -2.40 -1.35
N ASP A 62 -9.03 -1.53 -1.24
CA ASP A 62 -10.38 -1.82 -0.78
C ASP A 62 -10.45 -2.45 0.63
N THR A 63 -9.41 -2.30 1.46
CA THR A 63 -9.35 -2.83 2.82
C THR A 63 -8.57 -1.93 3.76
N MET A 64 -8.93 -1.96 5.03
CA MET A 64 -8.18 -1.33 6.11
C MET A 64 -7.70 -2.34 7.16
N LYS A 65 -7.68 -3.65 6.83
CA LYS A 65 -7.34 -4.73 7.76
C LYS A 65 -5.89 -4.66 8.25
N GLY A 66 -4.96 -4.09 7.45
CA GLY A 66 -3.56 -3.90 7.82
C GLY A 66 -3.27 -2.68 8.70
N ILE A 67 -4.26 -1.80 8.91
CA ILE A 67 -4.04 -0.48 9.53
C ILE A 67 -3.58 -0.57 10.98
N GLU A 68 -4.19 -1.41 11.80
CA GLU A 68 -3.85 -1.49 13.23
C GLU A 68 -2.44 -2.06 13.45
N GLU A 69 -2.04 -3.07 12.66
CA GLU A 69 -0.69 -3.63 12.70
C GLU A 69 0.34 -2.58 12.27
N ALA A 70 0.09 -1.89 11.14
CA ALA A 70 0.97 -0.84 10.66
C ALA A 70 1.10 0.33 11.65
N ARG A 71 -0.02 0.76 12.26
CA ARG A 71 -0.04 1.83 13.26
C ARG A 71 0.82 1.48 14.46
N ALA A 72 0.62 0.29 15.05
CA ALA A 72 1.38 -0.15 16.22
C ALA A 72 2.89 -0.16 15.94
N GLU A 73 3.31 -0.61 14.76
CA GLU A 73 4.71 -0.63 14.39
C GLU A 73 5.25 0.78 14.09
N ALA A 74 4.46 1.66 13.47
CA ALA A 74 4.84 3.05 13.22
C ALA A 74 5.04 3.82 14.54
N GLU A 75 4.16 3.63 15.51
CA GLU A 75 4.30 4.19 16.87
C GLU A 75 5.59 3.70 17.53
N ARG A 76 5.87 2.39 17.46
CA ARG A 76 7.10 1.80 18.01
C ARG A 76 8.37 2.40 17.41
N LEU A 77 8.34 2.77 16.12
CA LEU A 77 9.47 3.31 15.36
C LEU A 77 9.51 4.85 15.33
N GLY A 78 8.52 5.52 15.92
CA GLY A 78 8.43 6.99 15.97
C GLY A 78 8.16 7.63 14.60
N ILE A 79 7.43 6.91 13.71
CA ILE A 79 6.98 7.40 12.41
C ILE A 79 5.55 7.92 12.55
N ALA A 80 5.28 9.12 12.02
CA ALA A 80 3.91 9.62 11.93
C ALA A 80 3.10 8.77 10.94
N PHE A 81 1.92 8.30 11.35
CA PHE A 81 1.08 7.40 10.57
C PHE A 81 -0.32 7.96 10.34
N VAL A 82 -0.74 8.02 9.09
CA VAL A 82 -2.10 8.38 8.68
C VAL A 82 -2.79 7.13 8.11
N PRO A 83 -3.91 6.67 8.69
CA PRO A 83 -4.65 5.54 8.12
C PRO A 83 -5.20 5.91 6.75
N GLY A 84 -5.00 5.04 5.76
CA GLY A 84 -5.44 5.23 4.39
C GLY A 84 -6.08 3.99 3.80
N ILE A 85 -6.63 4.16 2.62
CA ILE A 85 -7.19 3.12 1.77
C ILE A 85 -7.11 3.56 0.32
N GLU A 86 -6.86 2.65 -0.60
CA GLU A 86 -7.04 2.88 -2.03
C GLU A 86 -8.33 2.19 -2.51
N ILE A 87 -9.35 2.99 -2.78
CA ILE A 87 -10.66 2.50 -3.21
C ILE A 87 -10.65 2.26 -4.72
N SER A 88 -10.91 1.01 -5.14
CA SER A 88 -11.07 0.64 -6.54
C SER A 88 -12.46 1.05 -7.04
N THR A 89 -12.52 1.94 -8.02
CA THR A 89 -13.77 2.46 -8.59
C THR A 89 -13.71 2.45 -10.12
N ARG A 90 -14.81 2.80 -10.76
CA ARG A 90 -14.93 2.88 -12.22
C ARG A 90 -15.63 4.16 -12.64
N TRP A 91 -15.10 4.77 -13.69
CA TRP A 91 -15.73 5.86 -14.40
C TRP A 91 -15.96 5.45 -15.87
N GLY A 92 -17.18 5.10 -16.20
CA GLY A 92 -17.49 4.48 -17.50
C GLY A 92 -16.74 3.15 -17.65
N GLN A 93 -15.90 3.03 -18.66
CA GLN A 93 -15.08 1.83 -18.91
C GLN A 93 -13.70 1.90 -18.25
N LYS A 94 -13.32 3.04 -17.65
CA LYS A 94 -12.01 3.22 -17.04
C LYS A 94 -12.02 2.78 -15.57
N SER A 95 -10.99 2.03 -15.16
CA SER A 95 -10.71 1.81 -13.74
C SER A 95 -10.04 3.06 -13.18
N ILE A 96 -10.50 3.52 -12.03
CA ILE A 96 -9.94 4.65 -11.29
C ILE A 96 -9.72 4.19 -9.86
N HIS A 97 -8.54 4.47 -9.32
CA HIS A 97 -8.21 4.23 -7.93
C HIS A 97 -8.20 5.57 -7.19
N VAL A 98 -8.84 5.60 -6.03
CA VAL A 98 -8.95 6.80 -5.21
C VAL A 98 -8.29 6.54 -3.86
N ALA A 99 -7.16 7.18 -3.61
CA ALA A 99 -6.54 7.16 -2.29
C ALA A 99 -7.32 8.10 -1.35
N ALA A 100 -7.72 7.57 -0.20
CA ALA A 100 -8.45 8.30 0.82
C ALA A 100 -7.78 8.09 2.19
N TYR A 101 -7.73 9.15 2.99
CA TYR A 101 -6.96 9.21 4.23
C TYR A 101 -7.81 9.62 5.41
N ASN A 102 -7.36 9.23 6.62
CA ASN A 102 -7.96 9.61 7.89
C ASN A 102 -9.46 9.25 8.00
N LEU A 103 -9.83 8.10 7.46
CA LEU A 103 -11.19 7.58 7.49
C LEU A 103 -11.45 6.80 8.78
N ASN A 104 -12.70 6.82 9.24
CA ASN A 104 -13.16 5.93 10.31
C ASN A 104 -13.77 4.65 9.72
N PRO A 105 -13.07 3.49 9.78
CA PRO A 105 -13.54 2.24 9.20
C PRO A 105 -14.73 1.62 9.96
N ASN A 106 -15.01 2.10 11.18
CA ASN A 106 -16.00 1.51 12.08
C ASN A 106 -17.43 1.98 11.82
N THR A 107 -17.65 2.89 10.84
CA THR A 107 -19.00 3.29 10.45
C THR A 107 -19.74 2.16 9.76
N GLU A 108 -21.07 2.09 9.91
CA GLU A 108 -21.89 1.06 9.25
C GLU A 108 -21.76 1.12 7.73
N ALA A 109 -21.62 2.31 7.16
CA ALA A 109 -21.38 2.48 5.72
C ALA A 109 -20.09 1.80 5.25
N PHE A 110 -18.96 1.96 5.99
CA PHE A 110 -17.70 1.29 5.66
C PHE A 110 -17.75 -0.22 5.90
N LYS A 111 -18.38 -0.68 6.97
CA LYS A 111 -18.58 -2.12 7.20
C LYS A 111 -19.36 -2.78 6.05
N ALA A 112 -20.45 -2.15 5.60
CA ALA A 112 -21.23 -2.63 4.46
C ALA A 112 -20.40 -2.60 3.15
N PHE A 113 -19.62 -1.52 2.93
CA PHE A 113 -18.71 -1.39 1.80
C PHE A 113 -17.69 -2.54 1.76
N PHE A 114 -16.96 -2.79 2.85
CA PHE A 114 -15.94 -3.85 2.90
C PHE A 114 -16.54 -5.23 2.64
N LYS A 115 -17.70 -5.56 3.25
CA LYS A 115 -18.40 -6.81 2.99
C LYS A 115 -18.79 -6.97 1.52
N GLY A 116 -19.25 -5.89 0.89
CA GLY A 116 -19.60 -5.87 -0.53
C GLY A 116 -18.39 -6.07 -1.45
N VAL A 117 -17.25 -5.46 -1.10
CA VAL A 117 -16.00 -5.59 -1.86
C VAL A 117 -15.43 -7.00 -1.75
N ASP A 118 -15.33 -7.56 -0.55
CA ASP A 118 -14.84 -8.93 -0.33
C ASP A 118 -15.61 -9.93 -1.21
N LYS A 119 -16.93 -9.84 -1.23
CA LYS A 119 -17.79 -10.68 -2.08
C LYS A 119 -17.47 -10.53 -3.57
N LYS A 120 -17.40 -9.29 -4.06
CA LYS A 120 -17.10 -9.01 -5.48
C LYS A 120 -15.70 -9.49 -5.89
N ARG A 121 -14.72 -9.43 -4.99
CA ARG A 121 -13.36 -9.94 -5.25
C ARG A 121 -13.35 -11.45 -5.40
N ILE A 122 -14.04 -12.17 -4.53
CA ILE A 122 -14.17 -13.64 -4.61
C ILE A 122 -14.86 -14.03 -5.92
N GLU A 123 -16.03 -13.44 -6.23
CA GLU A 123 -16.76 -13.72 -7.48
C GLU A 123 -15.92 -13.42 -8.73
N ARG A 124 -15.11 -12.35 -8.71
CA ARG A 124 -14.17 -12.04 -9.79
C ARG A 124 -13.09 -13.11 -9.89
N GLY A 125 -12.52 -13.53 -8.75
CA GLY A 125 -11.52 -14.60 -8.69
C GLY A 125 -12.03 -15.92 -9.24
N GLU A 126 -13.24 -16.33 -8.90
CA GLU A 126 -13.89 -17.53 -9.45
C GLU A 126 -14.01 -17.47 -10.99
N ARG A 127 -14.43 -16.29 -11.52
CA ARG A 127 -14.48 -16.09 -12.99
C ARG A 127 -13.12 -16.20 -13.64
N MET A 128 -12.09 -15.60 -13.04
CA MET A 128 -10.71 -15.71 -13.52
C MET A 128 -10.20 -17.15 -13.50
N GLY A 129 -10.45 -17.87 -12.40
CA GLY A 129 -10.08 -19.28 -12.27
C GLY A 129 -10.74 -20.16 -13.34
N LYS A 130 -12.02 -19.91 -13.67
CA LYS A 130 -12.72 -20.62 -14.76
C LYS A 130 -12.08 -20.34 -16.13
N LEU A 131 -11.70 -19.09 -16.41
CA LEU A 131 -11.05 -18.73 -17.67
C LEU A 131 -9.66 -19.37 -17.77
N LEU A 132 -8.85 -19.31 -16.73
CA LEU A 132 -7.54 -19.96 -16.67
C LEU A 132 -7.64 -21.49 -16.81
N ALA A 133 -8.63 -22.12 -16.18
CA ALA A 133 -8.87 -23.55 -16.32
C ALA A 133 -9.23 -23.92 -17.77
N ALA A 134 -9.98 -23.08 -18.48
CA ALA A 134 -10.28 -23.27 -19.91
C ALA A 134 -9.03 -23.16 -20.79
N CYS A 135 -8.02 -22.38 -20.36
CA CYS A 135 -6.70 -22.28 -21.01
C CYS A 135 -5.72 -23.39 -20.55
N GLY A 136 -6.17 -24.36 -19.76
CA GLY A 136 -5.35 -25.47 -19.29
C GLY A 136 -4.77 -25.31 -17.87
N CYS A 137 -4.84 -24.12 -17.26
CA CYS A 137 -4.34 -23.86 -15.92
C CYS A 137 -5.37 -24.25 -14.85
N LYS A 138 -5.59 -25.57 -14.67
CA LYS A 138 -6.56 -26.12 -13.72
C LYS A 138 -6.11 -25.90 -12.28
N GLY A 139 -7.05 -25.54 -11.39
CA GLY A 139 -6.77 -25.27 -9.98
C GLY A 139 -6.31 -23.83 -9.68
N ALA A 140 -6.37 -22.94 -10.68
CA ALA A 140 -5.88 -21.55 -10.53
C ALA A 140 -6.63 -20.76 -9.46
N PHE A 141 -7.94 -20.98 -9.28
CA PHE A 141 -8.69 -20.29 -8.25
C PHE A 141 -8.27 -20.73 -6.85
N GLU A 142 -8.24 -22.04 -6.62
CA GLU A 142 -7.87 -22.65 -5.35
C GLU A 142 -6.41 -22.29 -4.98
N GLY A 143 -5.51 -22.34 -5.96
CA GLY A 143 -4.11 -21.99 -5.76
C GLY A 143 -3.91 -20.53 -5.45
N ALA A 144 -4.52 -19.62 -6.20
CA ALA A 144 -4.46 -18.19 -5.91
C ALA A 144 -5.11 -17.84 -4.56
N MET A 145 -6.21 -18.52 -4.19
CA MET A 145 -6.88 -18.35 -2.90
C MET A 145 -5.99 -18.79 -1.73
N ALA A 146 -5.20 -19.85 -1.90
CA ALA A 146 -4.27 -20.35 -0.88
C ALA A 146 -3.12 -19.37 -0.60
N LEU A 147 -2.75 -18.52 -1.58
CA LEU A 147 -1.74 -17.46 -1.43
C LEU A 147 -2.31 -16.20 -0.78
N ALA A 148 -3.62 -16.00 -0.82
CA ALA A 148 -4.27 -14.83 -0.25
C ALA A 148 -4.33 -14.93 1.28
N VAL A 149 -3.92 -13.88 2.00
CA VAL A 149 -3.95 -13.83 3.49
C VAL A 149 -5.37 -13.99 4.03
N HIS A 150 -6.36 -13.50 3.29
CA HIS A 150 -7.79 -13.74 3.54
C HIS A 150 -8.57 -13.68 2.22
N PRO A 151 -9.77 -14.27 2.13
CA PRO A 151 -10.51 -14.37 0.85
C PRO A 151 -10.75 -13.01 0.16
N GLY A 152 -10.97 -11.95 0.92
CA GLY A 152 -11.17 -10.59 0.38
C GLY A 152 -9.90 -9.90 -0.13
N SER A 153 -8.69 -10.44 0.14
CA SER A 153 -7.44 -9.92 -0.43
C SER A 153 -7.13 -10.50 -1.82
N LEU A 154 -7.91 -11.47 -2.30
CA LEU A 154 -7.67 -12.13 -3.59
C LEU A 154 -7.56 -11.12 -4.73
N SER A 155 -6.43 -11.14 -5.45
CA SER A 155 -6.09 -10.21 -6.50
C SER A 155 -5.45 -10.93 -7.70
N ARG A 156 -5.24 -10.21 -8.79
CA ARG A 156 -4.53 -10.74 -9.98
C ARG A 156 -3.09 -11.16 -9.67
N THR A 157 -2.47 -10.50 -8.70
CA THR A 157 -1.10 -10.81 -8.27
C THR A 157 -0.99 -12.21 -7.69
N HIS A 158 -1.98 -12.68 -6.93
CA HIS A 158 -2.03 -14.04 -6.41
C HIS A 158 -2.16 -15.09 -7.54
N PHE A 159 -2.95 -14.80 -8.58
CA PHE A 159 -3.02 -15.67 -9.76
C PHE A 159 -1.71 -15.70 -10.52
N ALA A 160 -1.06 -14.55 -10.71
CA ALA A 160 0.23 -14.45 -11.37
C ALA A 160 1.31 -15.24 -10.60
N GLN A 161 1.36 -15.11 -9.29
CA GLN A 161 2.29 -15.85 -8.45
C GLN A 161 2.02 -17.36 -8.51
N TRP A 162 0.75 -17.77 -8.43
CA TRP A 162 0.41 -19.20 -8.55
C TRP A 162 0.78 -19.77 -9.93
N LEU A 163 0.54 -19.03 -11.01
CA LEU A 163 0.93 -19.46 -12.37
C LEU A 163 2.45 -19.67 -12.49
N LEU A 164 3.23 -18.78 -11.90
CA LEU A 164 4.68 -18.87 -11.84
C LEU A 164 5.13 -20.09 -11.01
N ASP A 165 4.59 -20.24 -9.80
CA ASP A 165 4.94 -21.34 -8.88
C ASP A 165 4.54 -22.72 -9.44
N ALA A 166 3.45 -22.77 -10.20
CA ALA A 166 2.96 -23.98 -10.86
C ALA A 166 3.65 -24.27 -12.22
N GLY A 167 4.56 -23.40 -12.68
CA GLY A 167 5.32 -23.58 -13.91
C GLY A 167 4.53 -23.33 -15.20
N TYR A 168 3.41 -22.62 -15.14
CA TYR A 168 2.64 -22.23 -16.33
C TYR A 168 3.25 -21.03 -17.07
N VAL A 169 4.06 -20.24 -16.40
CA VAL A 169 4.78 -19.09 -16.95
C VAL A 169 6.23 -19.07 -16.45
N ASP A 170 7.16 -18.48 -17.22
CA ASP A 170 8.58 -18.45 -16.90
C ASP A 170 8.96 -17.29 -15.97
N ASN A 171 8.13 -16.26 -15.91
CA ASN A 171 8.33 -15.10 -15.05
C ASN A 171 7.01 -14.42 -14.72
N TYR A 172 7.06 -13.58 -13.68
CA TYR A 172 5.88 -12.89 -13.12
C TYR A 172 5.18 -11.96 -14.13
N THR A 173 5.95 -11.28 -15.00
CA THR A 173 5.40 -10.34 -16.00
C THR A 173 4.57 -11.07 -17.05
N GLN A 174 5.03 -12.24 -17.51
CA GLN A 174 4.34 -13.07 -18.49
C GLN A 174 2.93 -13.50 -18.05
N ALA A 175 2.67 -13.55 -16.73
CA ALA A 175 1.35 -13.88 -16.23
C ALA A 175 0.30 -12.79 -16.49
N PHE A 176 0.70 -11.62 -16.99
CA PHE A 176 -0.20 -10.50 -17.31
C PHE A 176 -0.35 -10.26 -18.82
N ASP A 177 0.38 -10.97 -19.66
CA ASP A 177 0.30 -10.96 -21.13
C ASP A 177 -0.83 -11.88 -21.62
#